data_178c9a24d9901a88ea78d0d734231efe
#
_entry.id   178c9a24d9901a88ea78d0d734231efe
#
_cell.length_a   1.000
_cell.length_b   1.000
_cell.length_c   1.000
_cell.angle_alpha   90.00
_cell.angle_beta   90.00
_cell.angle_gamma   90.00
#
_symmetry.space_group_name_H-M   'P 1'
#
loop_
_entity.id
_entity.type
_entity.pdbx_description
1 polymer ?
#
loop_
_entity_poly.entity_id
_entity_poly.type
_entity_poly.pdbx_seq_one_letter_code
_entity_poly.pdbx_strand_id
1 'polypeptide(L)'
;MRGFRPEPIPRPELERMFSAAQRAPSWCNIQPWRVALTEPPVTGELAAALQAAARGGLPHAELPFPLEYPSPYQERRVACGVALYQAMGIARNDKAGRYDAYLRNYALFGAPHVAIVACDRRLGPYAYIDVGVWLGYVLTAAAALGIDTCPMASLAAYPEPLRQRLPIAETDVILFGLALGRADDAVGANQCRTAREPVTANVTFVAAGPPASPDVPGPPGPPGPPGR
;
A
#
# COMPACT_ATOMS: atom_id res chain seq x y z
N MET A 1 9.71 -4.44 -4.97
CA MET A 1 10.43 -5.71 -5.22
C MET A 1 9.61 -6.89 -4.74
N ARG A 2 9.84 -8.12 -5.30
CA ARG A 2 9.09 -9.34 -4.92
C ARG A 2 10.01 -10.54 -4.75
N GLY A 3 11.22 -10.29 -4.32
CA GLY A 3 12.26 -11.24 -3.94
C GLY A 3 13.39 -10.47 -3.28
N PHE A 4 13.79 -10.88 -2.10
CA PHE A 4 14.83 -10.22 -1.31
C PHE A 4 15.91 -11.21 -0.94
N ARG A 5 17.12 -10.69 -0.77
CA ARG A 5 18.24 -11.42 -0.16
C ARG A 5 17.98 -11.58 1.33
N PRO A 6 18.50 -12.65 1.97
CA PRO A 6 18.21 -12.94 3.37
C PRO A 6 18.97 -12.04 4.37
N GLU A 7 20.00 -11.31 3.91
CA GLU A 7 20.85 -10.50 4.77
C GLU A 7 20.06 -9.32 5.36
N PRO A 8 20.04 -9.17 6.70
CA PRO A 8 19.35 -8.06 7.34
C PRO A 8 19.99 -6.71 6.99
N ILE A 9 19.15 -5.68 6.89
CA ILE A 9 19.62 -4.30 6.84
C ILE A 9 20.09 -3.88 8.24
N PRO A 10 21.31 -3.31 8.38
CA PRO A 10 21.79 -2.83 9.66
C PRO A 10 20.83 -1.81 10.30
N ARG A 11 20.56 -1.95 11.58
CA ARG A 11 19.65 -1.06 12.33
C ARG A 11 19.94 0.43 12.10
N PRO A 12 21.19 0.92 12.09
CA PRO A 12 21.47 2.33 11.82
C PRO A 12 20.99 2.82 10.43
N GLU A 13 21.00 1.93 9.41
CA GLU A 13 20.45 2.28 8.08
C GLU A 13 18.93 2.39 8.11
N LEU A 14 18.25 1.46 8.80
CA LEU A 14 16.80 1.51 9.02
C LEU A 14 16.40 2.78 9.79
N GLU A 15 17.13 3.11 10.84
CA GLU A 15 16.90 4.34 11.64
C GLU A 15 17.11 5.60 10.79
N ARG A 16 18.13 5.66 9.96
CA ARG A 16 18.34 6.78 9.02
C ARG A 16 17.18 6.93 8.03
N MET A 17 16.72 5.80 7.48
CA MET A 17 15.58 5.76 6.55
C MET A 17 14.31 6.31 7.21
N PHE A 18 13.95 5.77 8.37
CA PHE A 18 12.75 6.21 9.09
C PHE A 18 12.88 7.64 9.62
N SER A 19 14.07 8.07 10.08
CA SER A 19 14.31 9.46 10.49
C SER A 19 14.09 10.45 9.35
N ALA A 20 14.51 10.12 8.13
CA ALA A 20 14.21 10.92 6.96
C ALA A 20 12.70 10.96 6.67
N ALA A 21 12.01 9.83 6.81
CA ALA A 21 10.57 9.73 6.59
C ALA A 21 9.74 10.51 7.65
N GLN A 22 10.25 10.71 8.87
CA GLN A 22 9.60 11.56 9.89
C GLN A 22 9.48 13.03 9.49
N ARG A 23 10.12 13.45 8.40
CA ARG A 23 9.95 14.80 7.83
C ARG A 23 8.70 14.95 6.99
N ALA A 24 7.93 13.89 6.80
CA ALA A 24 6.66 13.93 6.07
C ALA A 24 5.67 14.89 6.76
N PRO A 25 4.99 15.77 5.99
CA PRO A 25 3.92 16.58 6.53
C PRO A 25 2.69 15.73 6.88
N SER A 26 1.90 16.23 7.83
CA SER A 26 0.57 15.69 8.15
C SER A 26 -0.37 16.82 8.54
N TRP A 27 -1.69 16.60 8.43
CA TRP A 27 -2.66 17.60 8.85
C TRP A 27 -2.45 17.97 10.31
N CYS A 28 -2.36 19.26 10.62
CA CYS A 28 -2.08 19.78 11.97
C CYS A 28 -0.88 19.12 12.66
N ASN A 29 0.04 18.56 11.89
CA ASN A 29 1.22 17.84 12.38
C ASN A 29 0.89 16.67 13.32
N ILE A 30 -0.22 15.97 13.10
CA ILE A 30 -0.69 14.88 13.97
C ILE A 30 0.14 13.61 13.86
N GLN A 31 0.91 13.43 12.76
CA GLN A 31 1.84 12.31 12.55
C GLN A 31 1.21 10.95 12.89
N PRO A 32 0.13 10.54 12.21
CA PRO A 32 -0.75 9.47 12.65
C PRO A 32 -0.19 8.06 12.44
N TRP A 33 0.94 7.93 11.76
CA TRP A 33 1.55 6.64 11.45
C TRP A 33 2.13 5.97 12.69
N ARG A 34 1.73 4.72 12.91
CA ARG A 34 2.29 3.81 13.91
C ARG A 34 2.90 2.63 13.19
N VAL A 35 4.13 2.29 13.54
CA VAL A 35 4.92 1.32 12.78
C VAL A 35 5.52 0.30 13.71
N ALA A 36 5.21 -0.97 13.50
CA ALA A 36 5.89 -2.09 14.11
C ALA A 36 6.84 -2.71 13.07
N LEU A 37 8.15 -2.53 13.27
CA LEU A 37 9.19 -3.09 12.40
C LEU A 37 9.73 -4.38 13.01
N THR A 38 9.78 -5.44 12.21
CA THR A 38 10.37 -6.72 12.63
C THR A 38 11.81 -6.86 12.17
N GLU A 39 12.57 -7.62 12.96
CA GLU A 39 13.91 -8.08 12.65
C GLU A 39 13.94 -9.61 12.80
N PRO A 40 14.89 -10.33 12.14
CA PRO A 40 15.05 -11.77 12.39
C PRO A 40 15.34 -12.07 13.88
N PRO A 41 14.78 -13.16 14.46
CA PRO A 41 13.97 -14.20 13.79
C PRO A 41 12.48 -13.87 13.66
N VAL A 42 11.98 -12.79 14.32
CA VAL A 42 10.55 -12.44 14.40
C VAL A 42 9.91 -12.31 13.02
N THR A 43 10.64 -11.77 12.04
CA THR A 43 10.14 -11.66 10.66
C THR A 43 9.79 -13.03 10.07
N GLY A 44 10.66 -14.04 10.30
CA GLY A 44 10.42 -15.41 9.83
C GLY A 44 9.21 -16.07 10.50
N GLU A 45 9.08 -15.89 11.82
CA GLU A 45 7.94 -16.41 12.59
C GLU A 45 6.62 -15.77 12.14
N LEU A 46 6.64 -14.46 11.89
CA LEU A 46 5.48 -13.74 11.37
C LEU A 46 5.11 -14.23 9.96
N ALA A 47 6.09 -14.43 9.08
CA ALA A 47 5.87 -14.96 7.74
C ALA A 47 5.23 -16.35 7.78
N ALA A 48 5.69 -17.23 8.66
CA ALA A 48 5.11 -18.56 8.84
C ALA A 48 3.63 -18.49 9.28
N ALA A 49 3.32 -17.61 10.25
CA ALA A 49 1.96 -17.42 10.73
C ALA A 49 1.02 -16.82 9.68
N LEU A 50 1.48 -15.83 8.93
CA LEU A 50 0.73 -15.23 7.82
C LEU A 50 0.45 -16.26 6.71
N GLN A 51 1.44 -17.09 6.35
CA GLN A 51 1.24 -18.16 5.37
C GLN A 51 0.22 -19.21 5.86
N ALA A 52 0.26 -19.58 7.14
CA ALA A 52 -0.71 -20.49 7.72
C ALA A 52 -2.13 -19.92 7.65
N ALA A 53 -2.31 -18.65 8.01
CA ALA A 53 -3.58 -17.94 7.89
C ALA A 53 -4.06 -17.87 6.44
N ALA A 54 -3.17 -17.56 5.49
CA ALA A 54 -3.52 -17.46 4.07
C ALA A 54 -3.90 -18.79 3.42
N ARG A 55 -3.40 -19.92 3.95
CA ARG A 55 -3.79 -21.26 3.47
C ARG A 55 -5.09 -21.78 4.08
N GLY A 56 -5.40 -21.41 5.32
CA GLY A 56 -6.50 -22.02 6.07
C GLY A 56 -7.65 -21.08 6.41
N GLY A 57 -7.46 -19.77 6.29
CA GLY A 57 -8.41 -18.76 6.74
C GLY A 57 -9.03 -17.95 5.60
N LEU A 58 -10.24 -17.43 5.85
CA LEU A 58 -10.81 -16.39 4.99
C LEU A 58 -10.18 -15.02 5.35
N PRO A 59 -9.83 -14.20 4.35
CA PRO A 59 -9.34 -12.86 4.62
C PRO A 59 -10.45 -12.00 5.24
N HIS A 60 -10.13 -11.22 6.26
CA HIS A 60 -11.06 -10.27 6.86
C HIS A 60 -10.34 -8.98 7.26
N ALA A 61 -10.01 -8.18 6.26
CA ALA A 61 -9.34 -6.91 6.48
C ALA A 61 -10.22 -5.93 7.28
N GLU A 62 -9.59 -5.15 8.17
CA GLU A 62 -10.28 -4.11 8.95
C GLU A 62 -10.74 -2.94 8.08
N LEU A 63 -10.09 -2.72 6.93
CA LEU A 63 -10.56 -1.83 5.86
C LEU A 63 -10.96 -2.67 4.64
N PRO A 64 -12.15 -2.41 4.06
CA PRO A 64 -12.61 -3.19 2.92
C PRO A 64 -11.71 -2.97 1.70
N PHE A 65 -11.32 -4.07 1.04
CA PHE A 65 -10.71 -3.98 -0.28
C PHE A 65 -11.77 -3.62 -1.34
N PRO A 66 -11.38 -2.95 -2.44
CA PRO A 66 -12.29 -2.71 -3.55
C PRO A 66 -12.86 -4.02 -4.10
N LEU A 67 -14.17 -4.15 -4.15
CA LEU A 67 -14.87 -5.29 -4.75
C LEU A 67 -14.80 -5.22 -6.28
N GLU A 68 -14.85 -4.02 -6.83
CA GLU A 68 -14.85 -3.73 -8.25
C GLU A 68 -13.84 -2.63 -8.58
N TYR A 69 -13.36 -2.66 -9.80
CA TYR A 69 -12.47 -1.66 -10.36
C TYR A 69 -13.11 -1.11 -11.63
N PRO A 70 -13.71 0.10 -11.61
CA PRO A 70 -14.23 0.71 -12.84
C PRO A 70 -13.10 1.00 -13.83
N SER A 71 -13.43 1.14 -15.12
CA SER A 71 -12.50 1.61 -16.14
C SER A 71 -12.02 3.04 -15.82
N PRO A 72 -10.74 3.38 -16.03
CA PRO A 72 -9.67 2.54 -16.64
C PRO A 72 -8.84 1.74 -15.60
N TYR A 73 -9.25 1.70 -14.33
CA TYR A 73 -8.47 1.06 -13.26
C TYR A 73 -8.40 -0.46 -13.42
N GLN A 74 -9.47 -1.08 -13.93
CA GLN A 74 -9.50 -2.53 -14.18
C GLN A 74 -8.48 -2.93 -15.25
N GLU A 75 -8.37 -2.18 -16.33
CA GLU A 75 -7.40 -2.43 -17.40
C GLU A 75 -5.97 -2.34 -16.88
N ARG A 76 -5.67 -1.31 -16.10
CA ARG A 76 -4.34 -1.11 -15.47
C ARG A 76 -4.00 -2.24 -14.51
N ARG A 77 -4.98 -2.69 -13.70
CA ARG A 77 -4.83 -3.81 -12.79
C ARG A 77 -4.52 -5.11 -13.52
N VAL A 78 -5.24 -5.39 -14.61
CA VAL A 78 -5.03 -6.59 -15.43
C VAL A 78 -3.66 -6.53 -16.10
N ALA A 79 -3.30 -5.42 -16.72
CA ALA A 79 -2.01 -5.23 -17.37
C ALA A 79 -0.84 -5.43 -16.40
N CYS A 80 -0.94 -4.88 -15.17
CA CYS A 80 0.04 -5.07 -14.11
C CYS A 80 0.18 -6.57 -13.74
N GLY A 81 -0.94 -7.28 -13.58
CA GLY A 81 -0.93 -8.72 -13.26
C GLY A 81 -0.32 -9.57 -14.37
N VAL A 82 -0.65 -9.28 -15.61
CA VAL A 82 -0.09 -9.97 -16.79
C VAL A 82 1.42 -9.78 -16.86
N ALA A 83 1.90 -8.54 -16.76
CA ALA A 83 3.34 -8.24 -16.80
C ALA A 83 4.11 -8.95 -15.67
N LEU A 84 3.54 -8.99 -14.47
CA LEU A 84 4.14 -9.67 -13.33
C LEU A 84 4.24 -11.18 -13.55
N TYR A 85 3.14 -11.84 -13.95
CA TYR A 85 3.15 -13.28 -14.17
C TYR A 85 4.06 -13.68 -15.32
N GLN A 86 4.13 -12.89 -16.39
CA GLN A 86 5.09 -13.08 -17.48
C GLN A 86 6.54 -13.02 -16.97
N ALA A 87 6.88 -12.02 -16.16
CA ALA A 87 8.21 -11.90 -15.55
C ALA A 87 8.55 -13.06 -14.61
N MET A 88 7.55 -13.72 -14.04
CA MET A 88 7.68 -14.90 -13.18
C MET A 88 7.68 -16.22 -13.96
N GLY A 89 7.47 -16.20 -15.28
CA GLY A 89 7.32 -17.42 -16.08
C GLY A 89 6.02 -18.20 -15.82
N ILE A 90 5.00 -17.56 -15.23
CA ILE A 90 3.72 -18.19 -14.87
C ILE A 90 2.74 -18.03 -16.04
N ALA A 91 2.32 -19.15 -16.63
CA ALA A 91 1.37 -19.17 -17.74
C ALA A 91 -0.05 -18.75 -17.28
N ARG A 92 -0.87 -18.27 -18.24
CA ARG A 92 -2.24 -17.78 -17.95
C ARG A 92 -3.14 -18.86 -17.34
N ASN A 93 -2.96 -20.10 -17.71
CA ASN A 93 -3.73 -21.27 -17.23
C ASN A 93 -3.10 -21.99 -16.04
N ASP A 94 -1.91 -21.58 -15.61
CA ASP A 94 -1.22 -22.15 -14.46
C ASP A 94 -1.81 -21.64 -13.15
N LYS A 95 -2.83 -22.34 -12.65
CA LYS A 95 -3.51 -22.01 -11.40
C LYS A 95 -2.62 -22.25 -10.18
N ALA A 96 -1.79 -23.30 -10.21
CA ALA A 96 -0.89 -23.64 -9.10
C ALA A 96 0.19 -22.58 -8.95
N GLY A 97 0.90 -22.22 -10.01
CA GLY A 97 1.91 -21.18 -10.00
C GLY A 97 1.35 -19.79 -9.56
N ARG A 98 0.10 -19.48 -9.91
CA ARG A 98 -0.58 -18.26 -9.43
C ARG A 98 -0.88 -18.32 -7.94
N TYR A 99 -1.30 -19.47 -7.44
CA TYR A 99 -1.54 -19.65 -6.01
C TYR A 99 -0.24 -19.55 -5.21
N ASP A 100 0.84 -20.16 -5.72
CA ASP A 100 2.16 -20.02 -5.12
C ASP A 100 2.64 -18.55 -5.13
N ALA A 101 2.44 -17.83 -6.23
CA ALA A 101 2.74 -16.41 -6.33
C ALA A 101 1.92 -15.57 -5.31
N TYR A 102 0.65 -15.93 -5.08
CA TYR A 102 -0.18 -15.33 -4.04
C TYR A 102 0.40 -15.58 -2.65
N LEU A 103 0.77 -16.82 -2.33
CA LEU A 103 1.33 -17.18 -1.02
C LEU A 103 2.67 -16.51 -0.75
N ARG A 104 3.45 -16.17 -1.77
CA ARG A 104 4.71 -15.41 -1.61
C ARG A 104 4.53 -14.03 -0.97
N ASN A 105 3.34 -13.41 -1.09
CA ASN A 105 3.05 -12.19 -0.33
C ASN A 105 3.16 -12.43 1.17
N TYR A 106 2.63 -13.55 1.65
CA TYR A 106 2.63 -13.90 3.07
C TYR A 106 3.94 -14.52 3.55
N ALA A 107 4.79 -14.96 2.62
CA ALA A 107 6.19 -15.25 2.86
C ALA A 107 7.07 -13.98 2.83
N LEU A 108 6.45 -12.79 2.78
CA LEU A 108 7.10 -11.48 2.74
C LEU A 108 8.12 -11.36 1.60
N PHE A 109 7.97 -12.18 0.55
CA PHE A 109 8.93 -12.31 -0.56
C PHE A 109 10.37 -12.64 -0.12
N GLY A 110 10.55 -13.23 1.08
CA GLY A 110 11.85 -13.54 1.67
C GLY A 110 12.57 -12.34 2.29
N ALA A 111 11.87 -11.21 2.47
CA ALA A 111 12.46 -10.02 3.09
C ALA A 111 12.90 -10.28 4.54
N PRO A 112 14.09 -9.80 4.96
CA PRO A 112 14.56 -9.91 6.34
C PRO A 112 13.78 -9.01 7.32
N HIS A 113 13.11 -7.99 6.82
CA HIS A 113 12.34 -7.06 7.64
C HIS A 113 10.95 -6.81 7.03
N VAL A 114 9.96 -6.61 7.91
CA VAL A 114 8.66 -6.05 7.52
C VAL A 114 8.21 -5.00 8.53
N ALA A 115 7.80 -3.85 8.04
CA ALA A 115 7.12 -2.83 8.82
C ALA A 115 5.61 -3.01 8.65
N ILE A 116 4.87 -3.20 9.73
CA ILE A 116 3.41 -3.16 9.73
C ILE A 116 2.99 -1.77 10.13
N VAL A 117 2.20 -1.14 9.26
CA VAL A 117 1.77 0.25 9.40
C VAL A 117 0.30 0.30 9.77
N ALA A 118 0.03 1.00 10.84
CA ALA A 118 -1.29 1.18 11.40
C ALA A 118 -1.52 2.65 11.79
N CYS A 119 -2.74 3.04 12.05
CA CYS A 119 -3.07 4.32 12.68
C CYS A 119 -4.34 4.20 13.52
N ASP A 120 -4.56 5.15 14.42
CA ASP A 120 -5.75 5.19 15.26
C ASP A 120 -7.01 5.35 14.42
N ARG A 121 -7.95 4.39 14.50
CA ARG A 121 -9.17 4.36 13.68
C ARG A 121 -10.10 5.55 13.90
N ARG A 122 -9.99 6.25 15.03
CA ARG A 122 -10.79 7.42 15.36
C ARG A 122 -10.43 8.66 14.54
N LEU A 123 -9.23 8.69 13.93
CA LEU A 123 -8.75 9.83 13.14
C LEU A 123 -9.39 9.91 11.76
N GLY A 124 -9.98 8.80 11.26
CA GLY A 124 -10.71 8.78 10.01
C GLY A 124 -9.82 8.88 8.75
N PRO A 125 -10.44 9.07 7.56
CA PRO A 125 -9.77 8.89 6.27
C PRO A 125 -8.63 9.88 5.97
N TYR A 126 -8.66 11.10 6.53
CA TYR A 126 -7.56 12.05 6.31
C TYR A 126 -6.24 11.59 6.92
N ALA A 127 -6.28 10.86 8.05
CA ALA A 127 -5.09 10.23 8.61
C ALA A 127 -4.49 9.17 7.68
N TYR A 128 -5.32 8.47 6.90
CA TYR A 128 -4.82 7.50 5.91
C TYR A 128 -4.11 8.20 4.74
N ILE A 129 -4.55 9.41 4.37
CA ILE A 129 -3.84 10.25 3.38
C ILE A 129 -2.46 10.64 3.93
N ASP A 130 -2.39 11.10 5.18
CA ASP A 130 -1.14 11.46 5.84
C ASP A 130 -0.17 10.27 5.91
N VAL A 131 -0.67 9.07 6.24
CA VAL A 131 0.14 7.83 6.22
C VAL A 131 0.61 7.50 4.81
N GLY A 132 -0.21 7.75 3.78
CA GLY A 132 0.20 7.60 2.38
C GLY A 132 1.32 8.56 1.98
N VAL A 133 1.26 9.82 2.43
CA VAL A 133 2.33 10.80 2.24
C VAL A 133 3.61 10.33 2.94
N TRP A 134 3.52 9.91 4.22
CA TRP A 134 4.64 9.34 4.95
C TRP A 134 5.26 8.13 4.24
N LEU A 135 4.44 7.21 3.71
CA LEU A 135 4.93 6.07 2.93
C LEU A 135 5.77 6.54 1.73
N GLY A 136 5.34 7.57 1.01
CA GLY A 136 6.11 8.14 -0.10
C GLY A 136 7.51 8.60 0.35
N TYR A 137 7.62 9.22 1.52
CA TYR A 137 8.91 9.61 2.11
C TYR A 137 9.76 8.38 2.48
N VAL A 138 9.17 7.33 3.06
CA VAL A 138 9.88 6.07 3.35
C VAL A 138 10.44 5.46 2.08
N LEU A 139 9.64 5.35 1.03
CA LEU A 139 10.06 4.74 -0.25
C LEU A 139 11.21 5.53 -0.89
N THR A 140 11.15 6.86 -0.84
CA THR A 140 12.19 7.74 -1.36
C THR A 140 13.49 7.63 -0.56
N ALA A 141 13.39 7.66 0.78
CA ALA A 141 14.54 7.53 1.66
C ALA A 141 15.20 6.14 1.53
N ALA A 142 14.39 5.07 1.44
CA ALA A 142 14.87 3.72 1.20
C ALA A 142 15.66 3.64 -0.09
N ALA A 143 15.10 4.15 -1.19
CA ALA A 143 15.77 4.17 -2.49
C ALA A 143 17.12 4.92 -2.45
N ALA A 144 17.18 6.06 -1.76
CA ALA A 144 18.42 6.84 -1.58
C ALA A 144 19.50 6.09 -0.78
N LEU A 145 19.11 5.14 0.08
CA LEU A 145 20.00 4.28 0.85
C LEU A 145 20.25 2.91 0.20
N GLY A 146 19.73 2.69 -1.02
CA GLY A 146 19.82 1.40 -1.70
C GLY A 146 19.01 0.29 -1.01
N ILE A 147 18.05 0.64 -0.15
CA ILE A 147 17.12 -0.31 0.47
C ILE A 147 15.94 -0.52 -0.47
N ASP A 148 15.70 -1.76 -0.82
CA ASP A 148 14.54 -2.13 -1.64
C ASP A 148 13.32 -2.37 -0.79
N THR A 149 12.15 -2.06 -1.36
CA THR A 149 10.88 -2.09 -0.64
C THR A 149 9.76 -2.74 -1.45
N CYS A 150 8.77 -3.28 -0.75
CA CYS A 150 7.51 -3.71 -1.33
C CYS A 150 6.33 -3.33 -0.41
N PRO A 151 5.55 -2.29 -0.72
CA PRO A 151 4.28 -2.04 -0.04
C PRO A 151 3.28 -3.16 -0.33
N MET A 152 2.60 -3.65 0.73
CA MET A 152 1.80 -4.87 0.69
C MET A 152 0.48 -4.69 1.45
N ALA A 153 -0.54 -4.19 0.76
CA ALA A 153 -1.90 -4.12 1.32
C ALA A 153 -2.44 -5.53 1.70
N SER A 154 -1.97 -6.58 1.01
CA SER A 154 -2.37 -7.97 1.28
C SER A 154 -2.14 -8.41 2.72
N LEU A 155 -1.16 -7.84 3.44
CA LEU A 155 -0.90 -8.22 4.83
C LEU A 155 -2.03 -7.79 5.78
N ALA A 156 -2.72 -6.67 5.47
CA ALA A 156 -3.89 -6.24 6.23
C ALA A 156 -5.09 -7.18 6.11
N ALA A 157 -5.06 -8.16 5.19
CA ALA A 157 -6.11 -9.16 5.05
C ALA A 157 -6.18 -10.16 6.20
N TYR A 158 -5.11 -10.28 6.99
CA TYR A 158 -5.01 -11.22 8.10
C TYR A 158 -4.48 -10.51 9.36
N PRO A 159 -5.30 -9.69 10.03
CA PRO A 159 -4.88 -8.88 11.18
C PRO A 159 -4.50 -9.69 12.41
N GLU A 160 -5.11 -10.88 12.65
CA GLU A 160 -4.87 -11.67 13.85
C GLU A 160 -3.42 -12.10 14.03
N PRO A 161 -2.74 -12.73 13.04
CA PRO A 161 -1.34 -13.09 13.17
C PRO A 161 -0.44 -11.88 13.46
N LEU A 162 -0.81 -10.69 12.95
CA LEU A 162 -0.10 -9.43 13.18
C LEU A 162 -0.28 -8.96 14.62
N ARG A 163 -1.53 -8.90 15.11
CA ARG A 163 -1.84 -8.45 16.48
C ARG A 163 -1.30 -9.37 17.55
N GLN A 164 -1.28 -10.69 17.30
CA GLN A 164 -0.74 -11.66 18.24
C GLN A 164 0.78 -11.54 18.46
N ARG A 165 1.51 -10.98 17.50
CA ARG A 165 2.99 -10.97 17.50
C ARG A 165 3.60 -9.58 17.59
N LEU A 166 2.81 -8.54 17.32
CA LEU A 166 3.30 -7.17 17.22
C LEU A 166 2.53 -6.26 18.18
N PRO A 167 3.17 -5.22 18.71
CA PRO A 167 2.55 -4.27 19.64
C PRO A 167 1.62 -3.30 18.90
N ILE A 168 0.56 -3.83 18.29
CA ILE A 168 -0.46 -3.06 17.58
C ILE A 168 -1.68 -2.94 18.50
N ALA A 169 -2.02 -1.71 18.87
CA ALA A 169 -3.15 -1.44 19.77
C ALA A 169 -4.48 -1.82 19.10
N GLU A 170 -5.47 -2.28 19.87
CA GLU A 170 -6.81 -2.61 19.36
C GLU A 170 -7.52 -1.39 18.75
N THR A 171 -7.20 -0.19 19.24
CA THR A 171 -7.71 1.07 18.70
C THR A 171 -7.15 1.40 17.32
N ASP A 172 -6.07 0.74 16.91
CA ASP A 172 -5.45 0.99 15.61
C ASP A 172 -6.07 0.11 14.52
N VAL A 173 -6.14 0.65 13.32
CA VAL A 173 -6.46 -0.09 12.11
C VAL A 173 -5.16 -0.37 11.35
N ILE A 174 -4.98 -1.63 10.94
CA ILE A 174 -3.84 -2.04 10.13
C ILE A 174 -4.11 -1.66 8.68
N LEU A 175 -3.22 -0.83 8.13
CA LEU A 175 -3.37 -0.28 6.77
C LEU A 175 -2.66 -1.15 5.73
N PHE A 176 -1.40 -1.47 5.97
CA PHE A 176 -0.58 -2.28 5.07
C PHE A 176 0.71 -2.75 5.77
N GLY A 177 1.43 -3.64 5.10
CA GLY A 177 2.81 -3.94 5.43
C GLY A 177 3.78 -3.38 4.40
N LEU A 178 5.04 -3.24 4.78
CA LEU A 178 6.14 -2.83 3.92
C LEU A 178 7.31 -3.80 4.14
N ALA A 179 7.55 -4.69 3.17
CA ALA A 179 8.73 -5.53 3.17
C ALA A 179 9.97 -4.71 2.81
N LEU A 180 11.09 -4.97 3.49
CA LEU A 180 12.35 -4.22 3.39
C LEU A 180 13.54 -5.19 3.32
N GLY A 181 14.47 -4.91 2.44
CA GLY A 181 15.68 -5.74 2.26
C GLY A 181 16.52 -5.24 1.09
N ARG A 182 17.45 -6.06 0.62
CA ARG A 182 18.15 -5.87 -0.65
C ARG A 182 17.49 -6.78 -1.69
N ALA A 183 17.18 -6.27 -2.87
CA ALA A 183 16.58 -7.07 -3.93
C ALA A 183 17.50 -8.23 -4.34
N ASP A 184 16.87 -9.37 -4.62
CA ASP A 184 17.53 -10.48 -5.31
C ASP A 184 17.27 -10.36 -6.81
N ASP A 185 18.29 -9.99 -7.58
CA ASP A 185 18.19 -9.78 -9.01
C ASP A 185 17.93 -11.09 -9.80
N ALA A 186 18.19 -12.25 -9.19
CA ALA A 186 17.89 -13.55 -9.78
C ALA A 186 16.37 -13.85 -9.81
N VAL A 187 15.59 -13.14 -9.01
CA VAL A 187 14.12 -13.33 -8.96
C VAL A 187 13.45 -12.62 -10.12
N GLY A 188 12.87 -13.38 -11.07
CA GLY A 188 12.24 -12.84 -12.28
C GLY A 188 11.18 -11.77 -12.01
N ALA A 189 10.40 -11.89 -10.92
CA ALA A 189 9.44 -10.87 -10.51
C ALA A 189 10.07 -9.48 -10.31
N ASN A 190 11.34 -9.41 -9.93
CA ASN A 190 12.08 -8.16 -9.73
C ASN A 190 12.46 -7.48 -11.06
N GLN A 191 12.37 -8.17 -12.17
CA GLN A 191 12.57 -7.62 -13.52
C GLN A 191 11.29 -6.96 -14.07
N CYS A 192 10.14 -7.19 -13.44
CA CYS A 192 8.88 -6.59 -13.87
C CYS A 192 8.93 -5.07 -13.72
N ARG A 193 8.64 -4.36 -14.82
CA ARG A 193 8.47 -2.91 -14.86
C ARG A 193 7.08 -2.60 -15.36
N THR A 194 6.29 -1.92 -14.54
CA THR A 194 4.94 -1.49 -14.91
C THR A 194 4.97 -0.07 -15.49
N ALA A 195 4.19 0.17 -16.54
CA ALA A 195 4.03 1.50 -17.13
C ALA A 195 3.38 2.49 -16.14
N ARG A 196 3.54 3.76 -16.47
CA ARG A 196 2.81 4.87 -15.83
C ARG A 196 2.10 5.65 -16.92
N GLU A 197 0.95 6.19 -16.57
CA GLU A 197 0.25 7.10 -17.47
C GLU A 197 1.03 8.39 -17.64
N PRO A 198 0.89 9.07 -18.80
CA PRO A 198 1.44 10.40 -18.98
C PRO A 198 0.79 11.39 -18.01
N VAL A 199 1.52 12.46 -17.69
CA VAL A 199 1.03 13.47 -16.71
C VAL A 199 -0.35 14.03 -17.10
N THR A 200 -0.63 14.18 -18.38
CA THR A 200 -1.89 14.70 -18.92
C THR A 200 -3.10 13.79 -18.65
N ALA A 201 -2.90 12.53 -18.32
CA ALA A 201 -3.99 11.63 -17.97
C ALA A 201 -4.53 11.87 -16.54
N ASN A 202 -3.73 12.50 -15.67
CA ASN A 202 -4.05 12.65 -14.24
C ASN A 202 -3.94 14.11 -13.76
N VAL A 203 -3.34 15.01 -14.55
CA VAL A 203 -3.13 16.42 -14.20
C VAL A 203 -3.70 17.31 -15.29
N THR A 204 -4.63 18.15 -14.92
CA THR A 204 -5.20 19.18 -15.80
C THR A 204 -4.61 20.54 -15.45
N PHE A 205 -3.98 21.18 -16.43
CA PHE A 205 -3.49 22.55 -16.26
C PHE A 205 -4.62 23.53 -16.59
N VAL A 206 -5.17 24.20 -15.59
CA VAL A 206 -6.25 25.17 -15.75
C VAL A 206 -5.63 26.55 -15.90
N ALA A 207 -5.45 27.01 -17.14
CA ALA A 207 -4.90 28.33 -17.47
C ALA A 207 -5.96 29.41 -17.68
N ALA A 208 -7.20 29.03 -18.03
CA ALA A 208 -8.35 29.88 -18.12
C ALA A 208 -9.50 29.25 -17.34
N GLY A 209 -10.41 30.06 -16.80
CA GLY A 209 -11.59 29.53 -16.12
C GLY A 209 -12.38 28.58 -17.03
N PRO A 210 -13.17 27.63 -16.47
CA PRO A 210 -14.07 26.80 -17.27
C PRO A 210 -14.96 27.72 -18.12
N PRO A 211 -15.33 27.30 -19.32
CA PRO A 211 -16.33 28.04 -20.09
C PRO A 211 -17.55 28.25 -19.20
N ALA A 212 -18.12 29.47 -19.21
CA ALA A 212 -19.32 29.76 -18.42
C ALA A 212 -20.31 28.63 -18.66
N SER A 213 -20.80 28.02 -17.58
CA SER A 213 -21.84 27.01 -17.69
C SER A 213 -23.02 27.66 -18.48
N PRO A 214 -23.58 26.98 -19.49
CA PRO A 214 -24.79 27.48 -20.12
C PRO A 214 -25.79 27.75 -19.01
N ASP A 215 -26.38 28.94 -19.03
CA ASP A 215 -27.32 29.46 -18.00
C ASP A 215 -28.20 28.36 -17.43
N VAL A 216 -27.88 27.90 -16.24
CA VAL A 216 -28.84 27.15 -15.41
C VAL A 216 -29.79 28.22 -14.88
N PRO A 217 -31.10 28.19 -15.25
CA PRO A 217 -32.07 29.13 -14.71
C PRO A 217 -31.99 29.12 -13.18
N GLY A 218 -31.74 30.28 -12.58
CA GLY A 218 -31.72 30.41 -11.12
C GLY A 218 -32.98 29.83 -10.48
N PRO A 219 -32.91 29.35 -9.23
CA PRO A 219 -34.10 28.89 -8.52
C PRO A 219 -35.17 29.98 -8.54
N PRO A 220 -36.46 29.62 -8.71
CA PRO A 220 -37.56 30.59 -8.70
C PRO A 220 -37.49 31.40 -7.40
N GLY A 221 -37.62 32.72 -7.54
CA GLY A 221 -37.63 33.64 -6.40
C GLY A 221 -38.71 33.27 -5.38
N PRO A 222 -38.55 33.67 -4.10
CA PRO A 222 -39.54 33.39 -3.08
C PRO A 222 -40.93 33.97 -3.48
N PRO A 223 -42.02 33.26 -3.16
CA PRO A 223 -43.37 33.74 -3.44
C PRO A 223 -43.59 35.10 -2.76
N GLY A 224 -44.13 36.06 -3.52
CA GLY A 224 -44.49 37.38 -3.00
C GLY A 224 -45.47 37.30 -1.82
N PRO A 225 -45.50 38.29 -0.95
CA PRO A 225 -46.41 38.31 0.19
C PRO A 225 -47.88 38.27 -0.27
N PRO A 226 -48.74 37.55 0.47
CA PRO A 226 -50.17 37.48 0.12
C PRO A 226 -50.75 38.87 0.15
N GLY A 227 -51.43 39.24 -0.95
CA GLY A 227 -52.14 40.51 -1.06
C GLY A 227 -53.20 40.64 0.02
N ARG A 228 -53.33 41.87 0.57
CA ARG A 228 -54.38 42.25 1.51
C ARG A 228 -55.74 42.36 0.83
#